data_b8d2c4bcd93bfae38b52f8874671e24c
#
_entry.id   b8d2c4bcd93bfae38b52f8874671e24c
#
_cell.length_a   1.000
_cell.length_b   1.000
_cell.length_c   1.000
_cell.angle_alpha   90.00
_cell.angle_beta   90.00
_cell.angle_gamma   90.00
#
_symmetry.space_group_name_H-M   'P 1'
#
loop_
_entity.id
_entity.type
_entity.pdbx_description
1 polymer ?
#
loop_
_entity_poly.entity_id
_entity_poly.type
_entity_poly.pdbx_seq_one_letter_code
_entity_poly.pdbx_strand_id
1 'polypeptide(L)'
;MLYAHGWIVAVLIAGGVLILEARSTKRETRRSPSPRERLVLIVLGVGAAVVFAAQEIVRDQAHLLLVSSDWTTRFIWWKYVGPAVSLAVALVVGALLLRGARRDVEVRVPPFAACGWFSFTGRTLLVWACAALSLLIVVALFAGANSSQAADGHFRLLILSGNSLHGNWAGWLSEGTDYFGWSYSGPTTATVALATLACWSILRENALRPYRNPSTVEAEARMRVVLGRSVLLLFTGTVLVTVAIVLRDMGFAGMPHGGIVMEAGLVLPIGGEFEALSKVLLLISALLRPIALACVLLGGTVGWLPPLIARRGAHVSRGAAQAVTEVGK
;
A
#
# COMPACT_ATOMS: atom_id res chain seq x y z
N MET A 1 6.79 11.23 -19.34
CA MET A 1 7.45 9.93 -19.60
C MET A 1 7.74 9.11 -18.33
N LEU A 2 8.23 9.66 -17.23
CA LEU A 2 8.50 8.93 -15.97
C LEU A 2 7.30 8.15 -15.42
N TYR A 3 6.09 8.66 -15.55
CA TYR A 3 4.87 7.98 -15.05
C TYR A 3 4.50 6.72 -15.85
N ALA A 4 4.80 6.68 -17.15
CA ALA A 4 4.44 5.54 -18.00
C ALA A 4 5.27 4.28 -17.70
N HIS A 5 6.46 4.41 -17.16
CA HIS A 5 7.40 3.31 -16.96
C HIS A 5 7.65 2.95 -15.48
N GLY A 6 6.86 3.50 -14.54
CA GLY A 6 7.02 3.25 -13.11
C GLY A 6 6.96 1.76 -12.74
N TRP A 7 6.19 0.94 -13.47
CA TRP A 7 6.12 -0.50 -13.28
C TRP A 7 7.43 -1.21 -13.68
N ILE A 8 8.14 -0.73 -14.73
CA ILE A 8 9.44 -1.30 -15.13
C ILE A 8 10.45 -1.07 -14.00
N VAL A 9 10.50 0.16 -13.47
CA VAL A 9 11.37 0.51 -12.33
C VAL A 9 11.03 -0.35 -11.10
N ALA A 10 9.74 -0.56 -10.82
CA ALA A 10 9.30 -1.41 -9.72
C ALA A 10 9.76 -2.87 -9.89
N VAL A 11 9.65 -3.43 -11.10
CA VAL A 11 10.12 -4.78 -11.40
C VAL A 11 11.65 -4.88 -11.27
N LEU A 12 12.39 -3.87 -11.72
CA LEU A 12 13.85 -3.84 -11.58
C LEU A 12 14.28 -3.75 -10.11
N ILE A 13 13.62 -2.91 -9.30
CA ILE A 13 13.89 -2.81 -7.86
C ILE A 13 13.57 -4.15 -7.18
N ALA A 14 12.38 -4.71 -7.41
CA ALA A 14 11.98 -5.98 -6.83
C ALA A 14 12.92 -7.11 -7.26
N GLY A 15 13.23 -7.22 -8.55
CA GLY A 15 14.16 -8.19 -9.09
C GLY A 15 15.57 -8.07 -8.50
N GLY A 16 16.08 -6.85 -8.38
CA GLY A 16 17.38 -6.57 -7.76
C GLY A 16 17.44 -7.02 -6.30
N VAL A 17 16.41 -6.70 -5.51
CA VAL A 17 16.30 -7.15 -4.11
C VAL A 17 16.26 -8.68 -4.02
N LEU A 18 15.48 -9.33 -4.89
CA LEU A 18 15.36 -10.79 -4.93
C LEU A 18 16.70 -11.47 -5.30
N ILE A 19 17.43 -10.91 -6.26
CA ILE A 19 18.76 -11.41 -6.65
C ILE A 19 19.77 -11.27 -5.50
N LEU A 20 19.77 -10.11 -4.81
CA LEU A 20 20.65 -9.87 -3.67
C LEU A 20 20.32 -10.83 -2.51
N GLU A 21 19.06 -11.05 -2.23
CA GLU A 21 18.61 -12.04 -1.24
C GLU A 21 19.00 -13.46 -1.69
N ALA A 22 18.85 -13.81 -2.96
CA ALA A 22 19.23 -15.11 -3.51
C ALA A 22 20.73 -15.41 -3.35
N ARG A 23 21.59 -14.43 -3.53
CA ARG A 23 23.05 -14.57 -3.37
C ARG A 23 23.47 -14.71 -1.91
N SER A 24 22.71 -14.15 -0.98
CA SER A 24 23.05 -14.15 0.45
C SER A 24 22.73 -15.45 1.18
N THR A 25 21.98 -16.35 0.57
CA THR A 25 21.53 -17.61 1.19
C THR A 25 22.28 -18.82 0.65
N LYS A 26 23.10 -19.42 1.52
CA LYS A 26 23.62 -20.77 1.30
C LYS A 26 22.47 -21.78 1.37
N ARG A 27 22.52 -22.83 0.53
CA ARG A 27 21.57 -23.94 0.44
C ARG A 27 21.32 -24.58 1.81
N GLU A 28 20.36 -24.11 2.56
CA GLU A 28 19.85 -24.80 3.73
C GLU A 28 18.67 -25.70 3.34
N THR A 29 18.57 -26.83 4.01
CA THR A 29 17.56 -27.88 3.80
C THR A 29 16.15 -27.30 3.79
N ARG A 30 15.48 -27.39 2.64
CA ARG A 30 14.16 -26.86 2.38
C ARG A 30 13.07 -27.81 2.87
N ARG A 31 12.28 -27.40 3.83
CA ARG A 31 10.97 -28.02 4.04
C ARG A 31 9.93 -27.33 3.14
N SER A 32 9.15 -28.13 2.42
CA SER A 32 8.02 -27.59 1.64
C SER A 32 6.95 -27.03 2.58
N PRO A 33 6.37 -25.84 2.27
CA PRO A 33 5.24 -25.30 3.04
C PRO A 33 4.06 -26.26 3.02
N SER A 34 3.26 -26.25 4.10
CA SER A 34 2.04 -27.06 4.16
C SER A 34 1.03 -26.62 3.07
N PRO A 35 0.08 -27.48 2.66
CA PRO A 35 -0.92 -27.11 1.63
C PRO A 35 -1.66 -25.80 1.95
N ARG A 36 -2.00 -25.56 3.21
CA ARG A 36 -2.69 -24.33 3.63
C ARG A 36 -1.78 -23.12 3.63
N GLU A 37 -0.52 -23.26 4.03
CA GLU A 37 0.47 -22.18 3.93
C GLU A 37 0.70 -21.79 2.48
N ARG A 38 0.77 -22.78 1.57
CA ARG A 38 0.81 -22.52 0.13
C ARG A 38 -0.40 -21.74 -0.34
N LEU A 39 -1.60 -22.14 0.11
CA LEU A 39 -2.83 -21.45 -0.27
C LEU A 39 -2.86 -20.00 0.22
N VAL A 40 -2.42 -19.72 1.45
CA VAL A 40 -2.29 -18.34 1.96
C VAL A 40 -1.31 -17.53 1.10
N LEU A 41 -0.17 -18.10 0.74
CA LEU A 41 0.79 -17.42 -0.13
C LEU A 41 0.23 -17.16 -1.54
N ILE A 42 -0.57 -18.11 -2.09
CA ILE A 42 -1.29 -17.91 -3.35
C ILE A 42 -2.26 -16.74 -3.21
N VAL A 43 -3.07 -16.70 -2.17
CA VAL A 43 -4.04 -15.62 -1.91
C VAL A 43 -3.32 -14.27 -1.80
N LEU A 44 -2.20 -14.19 -1.10
CA LEU A 44 -1.41 -12.97 -1.00
C LEU A 44 -0.81 -12.57 -2.36
N GLY A 45 -0.33 -13.54 -3.14
CA GLY A 45 0.19 -13.30 -4.51
C GLY A 45 -0.90 -12.78 -5.45
N VAL A 46 -2.07 -13.40 -5.43
CA VAL A 46 -3.25 -12.95 -6.20
C VAL A 46 -3.68 -11.57 -5.71
N GLY A 47 -3.74 -11.35 -4.38
CA GLY A 47 -4.03 -10.06 -3.81
C GLY A 47 -3.08 -8.96 -4.30
N ALA A 48 -1.78 -9.24 -4.37
CA ALA A 48 -0.78 -8.33 -4.93
C ALA A 48 -1.05 -8.00 -6.41
N ALA A 49 -1.38 -9.02 -7.21
CA ALA A 49 -1.72 -8.85 -8.63
C ALA A 49 -2.99 -8.02 -8.81
N VAL A 50 -4.02 -8.23 -7.98
CA VAL A 50 -5.27 -7.45 -8.01
C VAL A 50 -5.03 -6.00 -7.57
N VAL A 51 -4.23 -5.75 -6.52
CA VAL A 51 -3.84 -4.39 -6.12
C VAL A 51 -3.12 -3.68 -7.26
N PHE A 52 -2.20 -4.38 -7.94
CA PHE A 52 -1.49 -3.84 -9.08
C PHE A 52 -2.44 -3.52 -10.25
N ALA A 53 -3.35 -4.44 -10.60
CA ALA A 53 -4.34 -4.24 -11.65
C ALA A 53 -5.32 -3.10 -11.32
N ALA A 54 -5.82 -3.03 -10.09
CA ALA A 54 -6.72 -1.97 -9.64
C ALA A 54 -6.05 -0.58 -9.77
N GLN A 55 -4.77 -0.48 -9.46
CA GLN A 55 -4.01 0.76 -9.60
C GLN A 55 -3.81 1.16 -11.08
N GLU A 56 -3.58 0.20 -11.98
CA GLU A 56 -3.45 0.49 -13.42
C GLU A 56 -4.81 0.88 -14.04
N ILE A 57 -5.90 0.23 -13.66
CA ILE A 57 -7.26 0.59 -14.09
C ILE A 57 -7.59 2.02 -13.69
N VAL A 58 -7.32 2.42 -12.45
CA VAL A 58 -7.53 3.80 -11.99
C VAL A 58 -6.73 4.80 -12.83
N ARG A 59 -5.52 4.42 -13.21
CA ARG A 59 -4.66 5.25 -14.07
C ARG A 59 -5.24 5.43 -15.47
N ASP A 60 -5.66 4.33 -16.11
CA ASP A 60 -6.12 4.36 -17.50
C ASP A 60 -7.51 4.99 -17.64
N GLN A 61 -8.38 4.80 -16.64
CA GLN A 61 -9.67 5.49 -16.63
C GLN A 61 -9.53 7.01 -16.60
N ALA A 62 -8.50 7.55 -15.96
CA ALA A 62 -8.22 8.97 -16.01
C ALA A 62 -7.98 9.47 -17.45
N HIS A 63 -7.43 8.64 -18.34
CA HIS A 63 -7.26 8.95 -19.76
C HIS A 63 -8.52 8.74 -20.58
N LEU A 64 -9.29 7.70 -20.31
CA LEU A 64 -10.57 7.41 -21.01
C LEU A 64 -11.66 8.42 -20.62
N LEU A 65 -11.65 8.92 -19.40
CA LEU A 65 -12.60 9.89 -18.87
C LEU A 65 -12.37 11.30 -19.41
N LEU A 66 -11.15 11.62 -19.84
CA LEU A 66 -10.85 12.89 -20.55
C LEU A 66 -11.48 12.96 -21.96
N VAL A 67 -11.93 11.83 -22.51
CA VAL A 67 -12.52 11.75 -23.86
C VAL A 67 -14.05 11.96 -23.84
N SER A 68 -14.72 11.75 -22.71
CA SER A 68 -16.16 11.97 -22.58
C SER A 68 -16.47 13.07 -21.55
N SER A 69 -16.96 14.20 -22.01
CA SER A 69 -17.28 15.39 -21.19
C SER A 69 -18.21 15.15 -20.00
N ASP A 70 -19.00 14.08 -20.02
CA ASP A 70 -19.98 13.77 -18.98
C ASP A 70 -19.40 13.10 -17.72
N TRP A 71 -18.21 12.53 -17.79
CA TRP A 71 -17.64 11.77 -16.67
C TRP A 71 -16.82 12.63 -15.70
N THR A 72 -16.31 13.76 -16.15
CA THR A 72 -15.55 14.70 -15.30
C THR A 72 -16.41 15.32 -14.21
N THR A 73 -17.74 15.33 -14.40
CA THR A 73 -18.69 15.87 -13.44
C THR A 73 -19.19 14.85 -12.41
N ARG A 74 -18.96 13.54 -12.62
CA ARG A 74 -19.46 12.49 -11.73
C ARG A 74 -18.52 12.22 -10.57
N PHE A 75 -19.05 12.25 -9.36
CA PHE A 75 -18.37 11.83 -8.15
C PHE A 75 -18.13 10.32 -8.15
N ILE A 76 -16.86 9.88 -8.23
CA ILE A 76 -16.44 8.47 -8.26
C ILE A 76 -15.68 8.14 -6.97
N TRP A 77 -16.41 7.93 -5.86
CA TRP A 77 -15.84 7.69 -4.54
C TRP A 77 -14.90 6.47 -4.46
N TRP A 78 -15.11 5.45 -5.28
CA TRP A 78 -14.30 4.23 -5.28
C TRP A 78 -12.94 4.38 -5.97
N LYS A 79 -12.67 5.48 -6.63
CA LYS A 79 -11.42 5.77 -7.36
C LYS A 79 -10.16 5.48 -6.55
N TYR A 80 -10.15 5.82 -5.26
CA TYR A 80 -8.99 5.65 -4.38
C TYR A 80 -9.09 4.42 -3.46
N VAL A 81 -10.24 3.79 -3.40
CA VAL A 81 -10.58 2.71 -2.46
C VAL A 81 -10.15 1.33 -2.99
N GLY A 82 -10.12 1.16 -4.31
CA GLY A 82 -9.87 -0.14 -4.97
C GLY A 82 -8.64 -0.91 -4.46
N PRO A 83 -7.45 -0.33 -4.42
CA PRO A 83 -6.25 -1.03 -3.92
C PRO A 83 -6.39 -1.50 -2.48
N ALA A 84 -6.95 -0.66 -1.58
CA ALA A 84 -7.10 -0.98 -0.17
C ALA A 84 -8.17 -2.05 0.09
N VAL A 85 -9.29 -2.04 -0.65
CA VAL A 85 -10.31 -3.10 -0.60
C VAL A 85 -9.72 -4.43 -1.03
N SER A 86 -9.02 -4.46 -2.16
CA SER A 86 -8.40 -5.67 -2.69
C SER A 86 -7.44 -6.29 -1.68
N LEU A 87 -6.62 -5.46 -1.04
CA LEU A 87 -5.74 -5.89 0.03
C LEU A 87 -6.54 -6.43 1.23
N ALA A 88 -7.53 -5.68 1.72
CA ALA A 88 -8.33 -6.09 2.88
C ALA A 88 -8.96 -7.46 2.65
N VAL A 89 -9.55 -7.71 1.49
CA VAL A 89 -10.14 -8.99 1.12
C VAL A 89 -9.08 -10.10 1.14
N ALA A 90 -7.92 -9.90 0.51
CA ALA A 90 -6.85 -10.90 0.48
C ALA A 90 -6.35 -11.23 1.90
N LEU A 91 -6.19 -10.22 2.77
CA LEU A 91 -5.74 -10.41 4.14
C LEU A 91 -6.80 -11.12 5.01
N VAL A 92 -8.08 -10.80 4.85
CA VAL A 92 -9.19 -11.47 5.56
C VAL A 92 -9.26 -12.93 5.16
N VAL A 93 -9.22 -13.24 3.85
CA VAL A 93 -9.20 -14.63 3.36
C VAL A 93 -7.98 -15.37 3.90
N GLY A 94 -6.79 -14.76 3.86
CA GLY A 94 -5.58 -15.31 4.45
C GLY A 94 -5.73 -15.62 5.95
N ALA A 95 -6.31 -14.70 6.71
CA ALA A 95 -6.56 -14.91 8.16
C ALA A 95 -7.52 -16.06 8.42
N LEU A 96 -8.60 -16.18 7.64
CA LEU A 96 -9.58 -17.29 7.76
C LEU A 96 -8.93 -18.64 7.45
N LEU A 97 -8.07 -18.72 6.43
CA LEU A 97 -7.32 -19.93 6.08
C LEU A 97 -6.36 -20.33 7.21
N LEU A 98 -5.69 -19.37 7.87
CA LEU A 98 -4.83 -19.64 9.02
C LEU A 98 -5.62 -20.11 10.24
N ARG A 99 -6.80 -19.55 10.50
CA ARG A 99 -7.70 -20.02 11.57
C ARG A 99 -8.12 -21.48 11.36
N GLY A 100 -8.48 -21.83 10.12
CA GLY A 100 -8.78 -23.21 9.77
C GLY A 100 -7.62 -24.16 10.05
N ALA A 101 -6.38 -23.75 9.77
CA ALA A 101 -5.18 -24.54 10.04
C ALA A 101 -4.93 -24.80 11.53
N ARG A 102 -5.42 -23.93 12.41
CA ARG A 102 -5.30 -24.09 13.88
C ARG A 102 -6.14 -25.24 14.42
N ARG A 103 -7.26 -25.56 13.76
CA ARG A 103 -8.21 -26.60 14.23
C ARG A 103 -7.74 -28.03 13.95
N ASP A 104 -6.88 -28.23 12.95
CA ASP A 104 -6.49 -29.56 12.47
C ASP A 104 -5.25 -30.14 13.18
N VAL A 105 -4.75 -29.51 14.23
CA VAL A 105 -3.55 -29.99 14.94
C VAL A 105 -3.99 -30.83 16.14
N GLU A 106 -3.83 -32.17 16.03
CA GLU A 106 -4.15 -33.12 17.10
C GLU A 106 -3.18 -33.00 18.29
N VAL A 107 -1.88 -32.80 18.00
CA VAL A 107 -0.84 -32.64 19.04
C VAL A 107 -0.45 -31.19 19.09
N ARG A 108 -0.82 -30.47 20.13
CA ARG A 108 -0.48 -29.07 20.32
C ARG A 108 0.80 -28.96 21.12
N VAL A 109 1.87 -28.54 20.47
CA VAL A 109 3.05 -28.06 21.20
C VAL A 109 2.76 -26.59 21.57
N PRO A 110 2.65 -26.28 22.88
CA PRO A 110 2.38 -24.91 23.29
C PRO A 110 3.51 -23.99 22.83
N PRO A 111 3.19 -22.73 22.48
CA PRO A 111 4.25 -21.75 22.22
C PRO A 111 5.06 -21.56 23.50
N PHE A 112 6.37 -21.80 23.45
CA PHE A 112 7.28 -21.75 24.60
C PHE A 112 7.47 -20.34 25.18
N ALA A 113 6.98 -19.30 24.52
CA ALA A 113 6.96 -17.92 24.98
C ALA A 113 5.65 -17.25 24.56
N ALA A 114 5.20 -16.27 25.33
CA ALA A 114 4.07 -15.42 24.96
C ALA A 114 4.39 -14.65 23.67
N CYS A 115 4.04 -15.22 22.52
CA CYS A 115 4.28 -14.61 21.23
C CYS A 115 3.25 -13.49 21.00
N GLY A 116 3.69 -12.26 20.99
CA GLY A 116 2.89 -11.12 20.51
C GLY A 116 2.68 -11.21 18.99
N TRP A 117 1.66 -10.51 18.47
CA TRP A 117 1.35 -10.48 17.05
C TRP A 117 2.51 -9.96 16.17
N PHE A 118 3.44 -9.20 16.74
CA PHE A 118 4.63 -8.64 16.08
C PHE A 118 5.89 -9.52 16.22
N SER A 119 5.86 -10.65 16.93
CA SER A 119 7.04 -11.47 17.22
C SER A 119 7.70 -12.03 15.96
N PHE A 120 6.93 -12.26 14.90
CA PHE A 120 7.42 -12.78 13.62
C PHE A 120 7.54 -11.70 12.55
N THR A 121 7.47 -10.41 12.93
CA THR A 121 7.62 -9.29 12.03
C THR A 121 8.90 -8.51 12.34
N GLY A 122 9.59 -8.05 11.30
CA GLY A 122 10.76 -7.18 11.51
C GLY A 122 10.31 -5.79 12.00
N ARG A 123 10.90 -5.31 13.10
CA ARG A 123 10.60 -3.98 13.66
C ARG A 123 10.70 -2.87 12.60
N THR A 124 11.70 -2.94 11.74
CA THR A 124 11.89 -1.97 10.65
C THR A 124 10.69 -1.91 9.70
N LEU A 125 10.14 -3.08 9.29
CA LEU A 125 8.96 -3.11 8.42
C LEU A 125 7.71 -2.58 9.11
N LEU A 126 7.56 -2.84 10.41
CA LEU A 126 6.46 -2.29 11.20
C LEU A 126 6.55 -0.76 11.26
N VAL A 127 7.73 -0.20 11.49
CA VAL A 127 7.95 1.25 11.48
C VAL A 127 7.61 1.84 10.11
N TRP A 128 8.03 1.21 9.01
CA TRP A 128 7.67 1.65 7.66
C TRP A 128 6.16 1.58 7.39
N ALA A 129 5.49 0.55 7.88
CA ALA A 129 4.03 0.44 7.77
C ALA A 129 3.31 1.56 8.54
N CYS A 130 3.75 1.85 9.76
CA CYS A 130 3.21 2.96 10.56
C CYS A 130 3.51 4.32 9.90
N ALA A 131 4.71 4.52 9.38
CA ALA A 131 5.08 5.77 8.69
C ALA A 131 4.23 5.99 7.42
N ALA A 132 4.01 4.94 6.61
CA ALA A 132 3.15 5.01 5.44
C ALA A 132 1.70 5.36 5.80
N LEU A 133 1.16 4.73 6.86
CA LEU A 133 -0.18 5.02 7.36
C LEU A 133 -0.30 6.46 7.87
N SER A 134 0.67 6.92 8.65
CA SER A 134 0.72 8.30 9.14
C SER A 134 0.79 9.31 7.99
N LEU A 135 1.59 9.01 6.96
CA LEU A 135 1.69 9.86 5.76
C LEU A 135 0.32 9.96 5.04
N LEU A 136 -0.40 8.83 4.88
CA LEU A 136 -1.73 8.87 4.29
C LEU A 136 -2.70 9.72 5.09
N ILE A 137 -2.70 9.59 6.42
CA ILE A 137 -3.57 10.37 7.31
C ILE A 137 -3.25 11.87 7.17
N VAL A 138 -1.98 12.26 7.19
CA VAL A 138 -1.55 13.66 7.02
C VAL A 138 -2.01 14.19 5.67
N VAL A 139 -1.81 13.44 4.59
CA VAL A 139 -2.23 13.84 3.24
C VAL A 139 -3.75 13.96 3.16
N ALA A 140 -4.50 13.02 3.75
CA ALA A 140 -5.96 13.05 3.77
C ALA A 140 -6.52 14.26 4.54
N LEU A 141 -5.93 14.57 5.70
CA LEU A 141 -6.33 15.75 6.49
C LEU A 141 -5.98 17.05 5.76
N PHE A 142 -4.77 17.14 5.19
CA PHE A 142 -4.36 18.32 4.41
C PHE A 142 -5.28 18.54 3.22
N ALA A 143 -5.55 17.50 2.45
CA ALA A 143 -6.41 17.59 1.28
C ALA A 143 -7.85 17.92 1.67
N GLY A 144 -8.37 17.29 2.72
CA GLY A 144 -9.71 17.60 3.23
C GLY A 144 -9.84 19.06 3.66
N ALA A 145 -8.87 19.57 4.42
CA ALA A 145 -8.89 20.96 4.91
C ALA A 145 -8.85 22.01 3.78
N ASN A 146 -8.24 21.68 2.64
CA ASN A 146 -8.16 22.56 1.47
C ASN A 146 -9.25 22.28 0.43
N SER A 147 -10.24 21.46 0.72
CA SER A 147 -11.31 21.14 -0.22
C SER A 147 -12.52 22.05 -0.03
N SER A 148 -13.12 22.44 -1.16
CA SER A 148 -14.36 23.20 -1.23
C SER A 148 -15.52 22.33 -1.71
N GLN A 149 -16.73 22.75 -1.38
CA GLN A 149 -17.95 22.06 -1.77
C GLN A 149 -18.24 22.29 -3.26
N ALA A 150 -18.53 21.21 -3.98
CA ALA A 150 -18.98 21.24 -5.35
C ALA A 150 -20.50 21.49 -5.43
N ALA A 151 -21.02 21.76 -6.61
CA ALA A 151 -22.46 21.98 -6.83
C ALA A 151 -23.33 20.76 -6.46
N ASP A 152 -22.74 19.55 -6.46
CA ASP A 152 -23.39 18.31 -6.05
C ASP A 152 -23.37 18.07 -4.52
N GLY A 153 -22.89 19.03 -3.75
CA GLY A 153 -22.79 18.98 -2.29
C GLY A 153 -21.55 18.25 -1.74
N HIS A 154 -20.71 17.68 -2.61
CA HIS A 154 -19.51 16.96 -2.20
C HIS A 154 -18.31 17.87 -2.03
N PHE A 155 -17.52 17.68 -0.95
CA PHE A 155 -16.24 18.38 -0.71
C PHE A 155 -15.13 17.73 -1.54
N ARG A 156 -15.01 18.13 -2.80
CA ARG A 156 -14.10 17.56 -3.80
C ARG A 156 -13.51 18.58 -4.77
N LEU A 157 -13.65 19.86 -4.53
CA LEU A 157 -13.07 20.87 -5.38
C LEU A 157 -11.89 21.56 -4.70
N LEU A 158 -10.85 21.86 -5.50
CA LEU A 158 -9.84 22.86 -5.18
C LEU A 158 -10.20 24.12 -6.00
N ILE A 159 -10.46 25.22 -5.30
CA ILE A 159 -10.72 26.50 -5.95
C ILE A 159 -9.39 27.16 -6.22
N LEU A 160 -9.09 27.37 -7.48
CA LEU A 160 -7.90 28.11 -7.96
C LEU A 160 -8.33 29.53 -8.28
N SER A 161 -7.72 30.51 -7.64
CA SER A 161 -7.93 31.91 -7.96
C SER A 161 -6.94 32.37 -9.06
N GLY A 162 -7.44 33.03 -10.06
CA GLY A 162 -6.58 33.69 -11.07
C GLY A 162 -5.93 34.92 -10.47
N ASN A 163 -4.63 34.86 -10.22
CA ASN A 163 -3.84 36.04 -9.83
C ASN A 163 -3.53 36.86 -11.08
N SER A 164 -4.40 37.80 -11.46
CA SER A 164 -4.07 38.74 -12.52
C SER A 164 -3.07 39.75 -11.97
N LEU A 165 -1.85 39.76 -12.50
CA LEU A 165 -0.83 40.79 -12.22
C LEU A 165 -1.30 42.21 -12.63
N HIS A 166 -2.48 42.33 -13.21
CA HIS A 166 -3.06 43.58 -13.69
C HIS A 166 -4.41 43.85 -13.03
N GLY A 167 -4.40 44.40 -11.82
CA GLY A 167 -5.52 45.12 -11.19
C GLY A 167 -6.90 44.40 -11.21
N ASN A 168 -7.86 44.88 -10.57
CA ASN A 168 -9.31 44.67 -10.46
C ASN A 168 -10.05 43.42 -11.03
N TRP A 169 -9.40 42.53 -11.77
CA TRP A 169 -10.01 41.31 -12.36
C TRP A 169 -9.77 40.04 -11.54
N ALA A 170 -8.93 40.08 -10.51
CA ALA A 170 -8.55 38.92 -9.70
C ALA A 170 -9.72 38.17 -9.03
N GLY A 171 -10.85 38.82 -8.77
CA GLY A 171 -12.01 38.20 -8.13
C GLY A 171 -12.97 37.47 -9.07
N TRP A 172 -12.77 37.52 -10.39
CA TRP A 172 -13.76 37.01 -11.36
C TRP A 172 -13.36 35.70 -12.01
N LEU A 173 -12.13 35.24 -11.82
CA LEU A 173 -11.58 34.04 -12.44
C LEU A 173 -11.24 33.02 -11.36
N SER A 174 -12.25 32.30 -10.88
CA SER A 174 -12.04 31.13 -10.05
C SER A 174 -12.49 29.87 -10.80
N GLU A 175 -11.60 28.91 -10.95
CA GLU A 175 -11.92 27.59 -11.50
C GLU A 175 -11.83 26.54 -10.42
N GLY A 176 -12.83 25.65 -10.32
CA GLY A 176 -12.82 24.53 -9.42
C GLY A 176 -12.35 23.27 -10.15
N THR A 177 -11.26 22.69 -9.70
CA THR A 177 -10.74 21.41 -10.22
C THR A 177 -11.08 20.26 -9.28
N ASP A 178 -11.32 19.05 -9.84
CA ASP A 178 -11.58 17.84 -9.01
C ASP A 178 -10.35 17.54 -8.14
N TYR A 179 -10.58 17.41 -6.84
CA TYR A 179 -9.54 17.35 -5.83
C TYR A 179 -9.83 16.27 -4.79
N PHE A 180 -8.78 15.70 -4.19
CA PHE A 180 -8.89 14.70 -3.14
C PHE A 180 -9.40 15.31 -1.82
N GLY A 181 -10.63 15.81 -1.82
CA GLY A 181 -11.25 16.40 -0.64
C GLY A 181 -11.87 15.36 0.32
N TRP A 182 -12.65 15.84 1.29
CA TRP A 182 -13.30 14.99 2.30
C TRP A 182 -14.16 13.89 1.72
N SER A 183 -14.80 14.12 0.59
CA SER A 183 -15.66 13.14 -0.07
C SER A 183 -14.90 11.90 -0.57
N TYR A 184 -13.60 12.04 -0.87
CA TYR A 184 -12.73 10.92 -1.24
C TYR A 184 -11.89 10.43 -0.05
N SER A 185 -11.38 11.33 0.77
CA SER A 185 -10.50 10.99 1.88
C SER A 185 -11.20 10.17 2.97
N GLY A 186 -12.46 10.44 3.23
CA GLY A 186 -13.28 9.69 4.19
C GLY A 186 -13.36 8.19 3.84
N PRO A 187 -13.95 7.81 2.68
CA PRO A 187 -14.01 6.41 2.26
C PRO A 187 -12.63 5.73 2.15
N THR A 188 -11.63 6.46 1.65
CA THR A 188 -10.25 5.92 1.53
C THR A 188 -9.65 5.61 2.90
N THR A 189 -9.75 6.53 3.85
CA THR A 189 -9.23 6.33 5.21
C THR A 189 -9.98 5.20 5.93
N ALA A 190 -11.30 5.13 5.79
CA ALA A 190 -12.11 4.04 6.35
C ALA A 190 -11.68 2.67 5.80
N THR A 191 -11.46 2.58 4.49
CA THR A 191 -11.04 1.32 3.85
C THR A 191 -9.63 0.92 4.26
N VAL A 192 -8.70 1.87 4.37
CA VAL A 192 -7.34 1.60 4.87
C VAL A 192 -7.37 1.19 6.34
N ALA A 193 -8.27 1.74 7.16
CA ALA A 193 -8.48 1.28 8.53
C ALA A 193 -8.96 -0.18 8.58
N LEU A 194 -9.89 -0.58 7.71
CA LEU A 194 -10.29 -1.99 7.55
C LEU A 194 -9.14 -2.88 7.10
N ALA A 195 -8.32 -2.44 6.15
CA ALA A 195 -7.11 -3.16 5.73
C ALA A 195 -6.10 -3.30 6.88
N THR A 196 -5.98 -2.28 7.74
CA THR A 196 -5.12 -2.31 8.95
C THR A 196 -5.61 -3.36 9.95
N LEU A 197 -6.93 -3.42 10.21
CA LEU A 197 -7.53 -4.44 11.06
C LEU A 197 -7.35 -5.85 10.47
N ALA A 198 -7.48 -6.01 9.15
CA ALA A 198 -7.23 -7.27 8.47
C ALA A 198 -5.75 -7.67 8.56
N CYS A 199 -4.82 -6.72 8.39
CA CYS A 199 -3.38 -6.92 8.57
C CYS A 199 -3.05 -7.38 10.00
N TRP A 200 -3.57 -6.68 11.00
CA TRP A 200 -3.43 -7.10 12.40
C TRP A 200 -3.99 -8.51 12.64
N SER A 201 -5.17 -8.83 12.09
CA SER A 201 -5.81 -10.13 12.26
C SER A 201 -4.95 -11.27 11.70
N ILE A 202 -4.44 -11.14 10.48
CA ILE A 202 -3.61 -12.20 9.88
C ILE A 202 -2.27 -12.36 10.61
N LEU A 203 -1.65 -11.28 11.06
CA LEU A 203 -0.43 -11.31 11.86
C LEU A 203 -0.67 -11.99 13.21
N ARG A 204 -1.80 -11.69 13.86
CA ARG A 204 -2.22 -12.32 15.11
C ARG A 204 -2.45 -13.83 14.93
N GLU A 205 -3.20 -14.24 13.91
CA GLU A 205 -3.43 -15.67 13.63
C GLU A 205 -2.13 -16.40 13.30
N ASN A 206 -1.22 -15.75 12.56
CA ASN A 206 0.10 -16.30 12.28
C ASN A 206 0.95 -16.52 13.55
N ALA A 207 0.85 -15.60 14.52
CA ALA A 207 1.58 -15.70 15.78
C ALA A 207 0.97 -16.74 16.75
N LEU A 208 -0.36 -16.82 16.81
CA LEU A 208 -1.07 -17.71 17.75
C LEU A 208 -1.19 -19.16 17.29
N ARG A 209 -0.78 -19.48 16.06
CA ARG A 209 -0.84 -20.82 15.52
C ARG A 209 0.07 -21.76 16.32
N PRO A 210 -0.40 -22.93 16.81
CA PRO A 210 0.44 -23.91 17.49
C PRO A 210 1.46 -24.52 16.52
N TYR A 211 2.60 -24.99 17.04
CA TYR A 211 3.54 -25.80 16.27
C TYR A 211 3.00 -27.23 16.13
N ARG A 212 3.25 -27.85 14.98
CA ARG A 212 2.72 -29.20 14.68
C ARG A 212 3.56 -30.31 15.29
N ASN A 213 4.86 -30.14 15.25
CA ASN A 213 5.78 -31.16 15.71
C ASN A 213 7.05 -30.49 16.28
N PRO A 214 7.60 -30.98 17.41
CA PRO A 214 8.85 -30.45 17.97
C PRO A 214 10.02 -30.42 16.99
N SER A 215 10.14 -31.45 16.14
CA SER A 215 11.20 -31.53 15.12
C SER A 215 11.09 -30.48 14.00
N THR A 216 9.97 -29.76 13.90
CA THR A 216 9.68 -28.83 12.80
C THR A 216 9.55 -27.38 13.24
N VAL A 217 9.73 -27.11 14.53
CA VAL A 217 9.55 -25.77 15.14
C VAL A 217 10.34 -24.69 14.41
N GLU A 218 11.61 -24.96 14.12
CA GLU A 218 12.47 -23.96 13.45
C GLU A 218 12.00 -23.65 12.03
N ALA A 219 11.62 -24.67 11.24
CA ALA A 219 11.12 -24.48 9.89
C ALA A 219 9.76 -23.73 9.88
N GLU A 220 8.89 -24.05 10.84
CA GLU A 220 7.60 -23.37 11.00
C GLU A 220 7.79 -21.92 11.48
N ALA A 221 8.74 -21.64 12.37
CA ALA A 221 9.06 -20.29 12.82
C ALA A 221 9.59 -19.43 11.65
N ARG A 222 10.48 -19.99 10.82
CA ARG A 222 10.95 -19.31 9.60
C ARG A 222 9.79 -18.97 8.66
N MET A 223 8.86 -19.91 8.45
CA MET A 223 7.69 -19.69 7.60
C MET A 223 6.77 -18.58 8.12
N ARG A 224 6.62 -18.48 9.44
CA ARG A 224 5.86 -17.39 10.08
C ARG A 224 6.52 -16.01 9.84
N VAL A 225 7.85 -15.95 9.88
CA VAL A 225 8.62 -14.73 9.57
C VAL A 225 8.41 -14.33 8.11
N VAL A 226 8.49 -15.29 7.18
CA VAL A 226 8.24 -15.04 5.75
C VAL A 226 6.83 -14.50 5.52
N LEU A 227 5.83 -15.14 6.11
CA LEU A 227 4.44 -14.73 5.99
C LEU A 227 4.21 -13.33 6.59
N GLY A 228 4.73 -13.07 7.79
CA GLY A 228 4.63 -11.75 8.43
C GLY A 228 5.26 -10.64 7.58
N ARG A 229 6.42 -10.93 6.98
CA ARG A 229 7.09 -9.99 6.07
C ARG A 229 6.28 -9.75 4.79
N SER A 230 5.73 -10.79 4.16
CA SER A 230 4.87 -10.67 2.98
C SER A 230 3.66 -9.80 3.27
N VAL A 231 2.98 -10.03 4.38
CA VAL A 231 1.81 -9.25 4.79
C VAL A 231 2.16 -7.78 5.00
N LEU A 232 3.24 -7.48 5.72
CA LEU A 232 3.65 -6.08 5.96
C LEU A 232 4.13 -5.37 4.70
N LEU A 233 4.84 -6.06 3.81
CA LEU A 233 5.26 -5.48 2.52
C LEU A 233 4.04 -5.16 1.63
N LEU A 234 3.08 -6.09 1.54
CA LEU A 234 1.83 -5.87 0.81
C LEU A 234 1.06 -4.69 1.39
N PHE A 235 0.91 -4.64 2.71
CA PHE A 235 0.20 -3.56 3.39
C PHE A 235 0.89 -2.22 3.15
N THR A 236 2.19 -2.11 3.44
CA THR A 236 2.96 -0.88 3.24
C THR A 236 2.94 -0.44 1.78
N GLY A 237 3.17 -1.37 0.85
CA GLY A 237 3.14 -1.08 -0.57
C GLY A 237 1.78 -0.55 -1.02
N THR A 238 0.67 -1.16 -0.58
CA THR A 238 -0.68 -0.72 -0.95
C THR A 238 -1.00 0.67 -0.40
N VAL A 239 -0.65 0.95 0.86
CA VAL A 239 -0.84 2.29 1.45
C VAL A 239 -0.02 3.32 0.69
N LEU A 240 1.25 3.04 0.37
CA LEU A 240 2.10 3.94 -0.41
C LEU A 240 1.61 4.13 -1.85
N VAL A 241 1.05 3.09 -2.50
CA VAL A 241 0.38 3.22 -3.81
C VAL A 241 -0.78 4.20 -3.70
N THR A 242 -1.62 4.06 -2.69
CA THR A 242 -2.75 4.96 -2.45
C THR A 242 -2.26 6.40 -2.25
N VAL A 243 -1.24 6.62 -1.42
CA VAL A 243 -0.61 7.95 -1.23
C VAL A 243 -0.09 8.51 -2.55
N ALA A 244 0.62 7.69 -3.35
CA ALA A 244 1.16 8.14 -4.63
C ALA A 244 0.06 8.57 -5.62
N ILE A 245 -1.07 7.84 -5.67
CA ILE A 245 -2.23 8.21 -6.51
C ILE A 245 -2.82 9.54 -6.03
N VAL A 246 -3.03 9.68 -4.72
CA VAL A 246 -3.58 10.90 -4.11
C VAL A 246 -2.69 12.11 -4.37
N LEU A 247 -1.38 12.00 -4.11
CA LEU A 247 -0.43 13.09 -4.36
C LEU A 247 -0.36 13.49 -5.83
N ARG A 248 -0.48 12.51 -6.73
CA ARG A 248 -0.54 12.77 -8.15
C ARG A 248 -1.78 13.60 -8.53
N ASP A 249 -2.95 13.17 -8.06
CA ASP A 249 -4.21 13.83 -8.41
C ASP A 249 -4.29 15.23 -7.76
N MET A 250 -3.81 15.39 -6.53
CA MET A 250 -3.64 16.70 -5.89
C MET A 250 -2.68 17.59 -6.67
N GLY A 251 -1.56 17.03 -7.15
CA GLY A 251 -0.58 17.74 -7.95
C GLY A 251 -1.16 18.19 -9.30
N PHE A 252 -1.95 17.34 -9.96
CA PHE A 252 -2.61 17.73 -11.20
C PHE A 252 -3.70 18.78 -10.94
N ALA A 253 -4.49 18.66 -9.89
CA ALA A 253 -5.53 19.62 -9.57
C ALA A 253 -5.01 21.04 -9.31
N GLY A 254 -3.82 21.18 -8.75
CA GLY A 254 -3.20 22.49 -8.49
C GLY A 254 -2.29 23.02 -9.60
N MET A 255 -2.17 22.31 -10.74
CA MET A 255 -1.46 22.84 -11.91
C MET A 255 -2.34 23.83 -12.66
N PRO A 256 -1.76 24.86 -13.31
CA PRO A 256 -2.53 25.78 -14.13
C PRO A 256 -3.26 25.03 -15.25
N HIS A 257 -4.57 25.13 -15.28
CA HIS A 257 -5.42 24.53 -16.29
C HIS A 257 -5.92 25.62 -17.23
N GLY A 258 -5.33 25.68 -18.44
CA GLY A 258 -5.78 26.61 -19.46
C GLY A 258 -5.38 28.07 -19.19
N GLY A 259 -5.89 28.93 -20.00
CA GLY A 259 -5.81 30.38 -19.89
C GLY A 259 -7.05 30.98 -20.50
N ILE A 260 -7.52 32.08 -19.95
CA ILE A 260 -8.60 32.84 -20.58
C ILE A 260 -8.01 33.66 -21.68
N VAL A 261 -8.49 33.43 -22.90
CA VAL A 261 -8.16 34.29 -24.07
C VAL A 261 -9.04 35.52 -23.95
N MET A 262 -8.41 36.65 -23.64
CA MET A 262 -9.11 37.93 -23.71
C MET A 262 -9.28 38.40 -25.18
N GLU A 263 -10.26 39.27 -25.41
CA GLU A 263 -10.51 39.85 -26.77
C GLU A 263 -9.26 40.44 -27.43
N ALA A 264 -8.26 40.79 -26.64
CA ALA A 264 -6.95 41.28 -27.14
C ALA A 264 -5.95 40.14 -27.48
N GLY A 265 -6.37 38.85 -27.44
CA GLY A 265 -5.46 37.73 -27.69
C GLY A 265 -4.49 37.42 -26.53
N LEU A 266 -4.65 38.07 -25.38
CA LEU A 266 -3.83 37.82 -24.18
C LEU A 266 -4.40 36.58 -23.47
N VAL A 267 -3.52 35.59 -23.25
CA VAL A 267 -3.87 34.38 -22.47
C VAL A 267 -3.42 34.59 -21.02
N LEU A 268 -4.38 34.70 -20.09
CA LEU A 268 -4.09 34.80 -18.67
C LEU A 268 -4.11 33.39 -18.05
N PRO A 269 -2.99 32.89 -17.51
CA PRO A 269 -2.97 31.60 -16.84
C PRO A 269 -3.77 31.66 -15.53
N ILE A 270 -4.61 30.65 -15.30
CA ILE A 270 -5.34 30.46 -14.03
C ILE A 270 -4.56 29.48 -13.16
N GLY A 271 -4.36 29.81 -11.87
CA GLY A 271 -3.85 28.84 -10.87
C GLY A 271 -2.35 28.85 -10.64
N GLY A 272 -1.72 30.01 -10.50
CA GLY A 272 -0.29 30.11 -10.18
C GLY A 272 0.08 29.82 -8.72
N GLU A 273 -0.85 30.02 -7.78
CA GLU A 273 -0.57 29.94 -6.33
C GLU A 273 -0.13 28.55 -5.86
N PHE A 274 -0.72 27.49 -6.40
CA PHE A 274 -0.39 26.10 -6.05
C PHE A 274 0.63 25.44 -6.96
N GLU A 275 1.12 26.10 -8.01
CA GLU A 275 1.95 25.47 -9.04
C GLU A 275 3.25 24.87 -8.47
N ALA A 276 3.94 25.59 -7.59
CA ALA A 276 5.17 25.12 -6.96
C ALA A 276 4.92 23.86 -6.10
N LEU A 277 3.87 23.88 -5.25
CA LEU A 277 3.46 22.75 -4.46
C LEU A 277 3.06 21.56 -5.35
N SER A 278 2.29 21.80 -6.39
CA SER A 278 1.84 20.80 -7.34
C SER A 278 3.00 20.07 -8.02
N LYS A 279 4.02 20.80 -8.47
CA LYS A 279 5.24 20.20 -9.03
C LYS A 279 5.96 19.29 -8.03
N VAL A 280 6.04 19.71 -6.75
CA VAL A 280 6.63 18.91 -5.69
C VAL A 280 5.80 17.65 -5.42
N LEU A 281 4.47 17.75 -5.34
CA LEU A 281 3.57 16.61 -5.14
C LEU A 281 3.68 15.61 -6.30
N LEU A 282 3.73 16.08 -7.54
CA LEU A 282 3.93 15.24 -8.72
C LEU A 282 5.29 14.53 -8.69
N LEU A 283 6.36 15.21 -8.31
CA LEU A 283 7.68 14.61 -8.16
C LEU A 283 7.71 13.53 -7.07
N ILE A 284 7.17 13.84 -5.90
CA ILE A 284 7.08 12.87 -4.80
C ILE A 284 6.27 11.65 -5.23
N SER A 285 5.12 11.85 -5.87
CA SER A 285 4.29 10.76 -6.41
C SER A 285 5.07 9.88 -7.39
N ALA A 286 5.81 10.51 -8.32
CA ALA A 286 6.60 9.80 -9.33
C ALA A 286 7.71 8.93 -8.71
N LEU A 287 8.32 9.37 -7.62
CA LEU A 287 9.35 8.63 -6.88
C LEU A 287 8.74 7.54 -5.98
N LEU A 288 7.63 7.85 -5.33
CA LEU A 288 7.00 6.95 -4.37
C LEU A 288 6.33 5.75 -5.03
N ARG A 289 5.72 5.93 -6.19
CA ARG A 289 4.98 4.90 -6.92
C ARG A 289 5.82 3.65 -7.24
N PRO A 290 7.00 3.73 -7.87
CA PRO A 290 7.80 2.53 -8.14
C PRO A 290 8.25 1.80 -6.87
N ILE A 291 8.56 2.54 -5.80
CA ILE A 291 8.90 1.96 -4.50
C ILE A 291 7.70 1.19 -3.93
N ALA A 292 6.53 1.79 -3.96
CA ALA A 292 5.29 1.19 -3.50
C ALA A 292 4.94 -0.09 -4.26
N LEU A 293 5.01 -0.05 -5.59
CA LEU A 293 4.79 -1.22 -6.44
C LEU A 293 5.84 -2.32 -6.22
N ALA A 294 7.11 -1.95 -6.01
CA ALA A 294 8.14 -2.91 -5.64
C ALA A 294 7.82 -3.62 -4.32
N CYS A 295 7.32 -2.89 -3.31
CA CYS A 295 6.87 -3.48 -2.05
C CYS A 295 5.70 -4.46 -2.27
N VAL A 296 4.71 -4.12 -3.11
CA VAL A 296 3.59 -5.00 -3.46
C VAL A 296 4.09 -6.27 -4.14
N LEU A 297 4.96 -6.14 -5.14
CA LEU A 297 5.55 -7.27 -5.86
C LEU A 297 6.37 -8.17 -4.93
N LEU A 298 7.23 -7.59 -4.10
CA LEU A 298 8.00 -8.33 -3.11
C LEU A 298 7.08 -9.05 -2.11
N GLY A 299 6.06 -8.38 -1.60
CA GLY A 299 5.08 -8.98 -0.68
C GLY A 299 4.36 -10.17 -1.29
N GLY A 300 3.99 -10.10 -2.57
CA GLY A 300 3.36 -11.19 -3.30
C GLY A 300 4.29 -12.34 -3.70
N THR A 301 5.57 -12.08 -3.90
CA THR A 301 6.54 -13.06 -4.45
C THR A 301 7.45 -13.70 -3.42
N VAL A 302 7.73 -13.03 -2.28
CA VAL A 302 8.63 -13.54 -1.22
C VAL A 302 8.22 -14.92 -0.73
N GLY A 303 6.94 -15.23 -0.70
CA GLY A 303 6.43 -16.54 -0.29
C GLY A 303 6.70 -17.67 -1.29
N TRP A 304 6.91 -17.34 -2.57
CA TRP A 304 7.15 -18.31 -3.65
C TRP A 304 8.63 -18.59 -3.85
N LEU A 305 9.47 -17.63 -3.53
CA LEU A 305 10.91 -17.83 -3.59
C LEU A 305 11.33 -18.71 -2.42
N PRO A 306 12.27 -19.64 -2.62
CA PRO A 306 12.82 -20.41 -1.53
C PRO A 306 13.22 -19.45 -0.42
N PRO A 307 13.07 -19.86 0.87
CA PRO A 307 13.29 -18.99 2.02
C PRO A 307 14.72 -18.48 2.07
N LEU A 308 15.00 -17.52 1.23
CA LEU A 308 16.28 -16.84 1.06
C LEU A 308 16.57 -15.90 2.24
N ILE A 309 15.55 -15.69 3.11
CA ILE A 309 15.50 -14.63 4.11
C ILE A 309 15.82 -15.16 5.52
N ALA A 310 16.12 -16.44 5.66
CA ALA A 310 16.25 -17.13 6.94
C ALA A 310 17.37 -16.60 7.88
N ARG A 311 18.35 -15.83 7.40
CA ARG A 311 19.49 -15.42 8.25
C ARG A 311 19.17 -14.44 9.38
N ARG A 312 18.17 -13.56 9.25
CA ARG A 312 17.80 -12.62 10.33
C ARG A 312 16.84 -13.21 11.36
N GLY A 313 16.12 -14.28 11.02
CA GLY A 313 15.27 -15.01 11.97
C GLY A 313 16.02 -15.94 12.93
N ALA A 314 17.28 -16.25 12.66
CA ALA A 314 18.10 -17.17 13.46
C ALA A 314 18.32 -16.72 14.93
N HIS A 315 18.24 -15.43 15.22
CA HIS A 315 18.32 -14.95 16.61
C HIS A 315 17.06 -15.25 17.44
N VAL A 316 15.87 -15.22 16.82
CA VAL A 316 14.62 -15.53 17.51
C VAL A 316 14.49 -17.04 17.73
N SER A 317 14.95 -17.86 16.78
CA SER A 317 14.89 -19.32 16.87
C SER A 317 15.89 -19.90 17.87
N ARG A 318 17.06 -19.27 18.06
CA ARG A 318 18.04 -19.73 19.09
C ARG A 318 17.49 -19.59 20.52
N GLY A 319 16.78 -18.49 20.82
CA GLY A 319 16.12 -18.33 22.11
C GLY A 319 15.04 -19.40 22.38
N ALA A 320 14.25 -19.74 21.35
CA ALA A 320 13.24 -20.79 21.46
C ALA A 320 13.85 -22.19 21.60
N ALA A 321 14.93 -22.49 20.88
CA ALA A 321 15.61 -23.79 20.97
C ALA A 321 16.36 -23.95 22.30
N GLN A 322 16.96 -22.91 22.85
CA GLN A 322 17.61 -22.94 24.17
C GLN A 322 16.60 -23.17 25.31
N ALA A 323 15.41 -22.53 25.24
CA ALA A 323 14.35 -22.75 26.22
C ALA A 323 13.85 -24.19 26.23
N VAL A 324 13.82 -24.89 25.09
CA VAL A 324 13.45 -26.32 25.00
C VAL A 324 14.46 -27.22 25.66
N THR A 325 15.75 -26.88 25.56
CA THR A 325 16.84 -27.68 26.13
C THR A 325 16.95 -27.54 27.65
N GLU A 326 16.53 -26.41 28.20
CA GLU A 326 16.55 -26.15 29.65
C GLU A 326 15.35 -26.77 30.40
N VAL A 327 14.24 -26.97 29.76
CA VAL A 327 13.02 -27.58 30.38
C VAL A 327 13.11 -29.13 30.36
N GLY A 328 13.99 -29.69 29.56
CA GLY A 328 14.19 -31.14 29.44
C GLY A 328 15.27 -31.73 30.38
N LYS A 329 15.86 -30.89 31.24
CA LYS A 329 16.77 -31.29 32.35
C LYS A 329 16.04 -31.08 33.69
#